data_21e81bdba8efa6a1b9bf43c77bb9af17
#
_entry.id   21e81bdba8efa6a1b9bf43c77bb9af17
#
_cell.length_a   1.000
_cell.length_b   1.000
_cell.length_c   1.000
_cell.angle_alpha   90.00
_cell.angle_beta   90.00
_cell.angle_gamma   90.00
#
_symmetry.space_group_name_H-M   'P 1'
#
loop_
_entity.id
_entity.type
_entity.pdbx_description
1 polymer ?
#
loop_
_entity_poly.entity_id
_entity_poly.type
_entity_poly.pdbx_seq_one_letter_code
_entity_poly.pdbx_strand_id
1 'polypeptide(L)'
;MREQPRACEIAVRLQPRARADEILGERDGVVLVRVTAPPVDARANDALCRLIAKRARVGVRSVAVVRGARARQKLVRVEGIELCALRKALGLDPNT
;
A
#
# COMPACT_ATOMS: atom_id res chain seq x y z
N MET A 1 -19.90 18.31 16.43
CA MET A 1 -19.81 17.66 15.14
C MET A 1 -18.68 16.63 15.12
N ARG A 2 -18.92 15.49 14.57
CA ARG A 2 -17.93 14.45 14.56
C ARG A 2 -17.31 14.29 13.19
N GLU A 3 -15.99 14.26 13.17
CA GLU A 3 -15.30 13.99 11.94
C GLU A 3 -15.29 12.50 11.66
N GLN A 4 -15.48 12.16 10.41
CA GLN A 4 -15.32 10.79 9.99
C GLN A 4 -13.84 10.50 9.84
N PRO A 5 -13.40 9.31 10.23
CA PRO A 5 -12.01 8.94 10.02
C PRO A 5 -11.70 8.92 8.54
N ARG A 6 -10.57 9.50 8.17
CA ARG A 6 -10.11 9.44 6.81
C ARG A 6 -9.58 8.05 6.56
N ALA A 7 -9.98 7.48 5.46
CA ALA A 7 -9.48 6.18 5.06
C ALA A 7 -9.65 6.02 3.56
N CYS A 8 -8.79 5.25 2.95
CA CYS A 8 -8.88 4.96 1.53
C CYS A 8 -8.33 3.58 1.26
N GLU A 9 -8.62 3.06 0.08
CA GLU A 9 -8.16 1.75 -0.34
C GLU A 9 -7.51 1.86 -1.69
N ILE A 10 -6.43 1.10 -1.89
CA ILE A 10 -5.74 1.03 -3.17
C ILE A 10 -5.49 -0.42 -3.53
N ALA A 11 -5.59 -0.70 -4.82
CA ALA A 11 -5.24 -2.01 -5.34
C ALA A 11 -3.73 -2.04 -5.57
N VAL A 12 -3.09 -3.09 -5.09
CA VAL A 12 -1.63 -3.23 -5.17
C VAL A 12 -1.29 -4.60 -5.74
N ARG A 13 -0.35 -4.63 -6.67
CA ARG A 13 0.24 -5.88 -7.11
C ARG A 13 1.63 -5.97 -6.49
N LEU A 14 1.85 -7.01 -5.71
CA LEU A 14 3.06 -7.16 -4.91
C LEU A 14 3.98 -8.20 -5.53
N GLN A 15 5.26 -7.82 -5.72
CA GLN A 15 6.29 -8.73 -6.16
C GLN A 15 7.27 -8.94 -5.00
N PRO A 16 7.31 -10.15 -4.40
CA PRO A 16 8.26 -10.44 -3.32
C PRO A 16 9.63 -10.82 -3.88
N ARG A 17 10.60 -10.99 -3.00
CA ARG A 17 11.97 -11.42 -3.34
C ARG A 17 12.65 -10.50 -4.34
N ALA A 18 12.34 -9.22 -4.28
CA ALA A 18 12.99 -8.23 -5.12
C ALA A 18 14.30 -7.78 -4.49
N ARG A 19 15.07 -7.00 -5.22
CA ARG A 19 16.33 -6.47 -4.71
C ARG A 19 16.14 -5.33 -3.72
N ALA A 20 15.04 -4.61 -3.84
CA ALA A 20 14.78 -3.47 -3.00
C ALA A 20 13.28 -3.34 -2.78
N ASP A 21 12.91 -2.66 -1.69
CA ASP A 21 11.53 -2.30 -1.45
C ASP A 21 11.27 -0.99 -2.20
N GLU A 22 10.35 -1.02 -3.17
CA GLU A 22 10.09 0.18 -3.96
C GLU A 22 8.68 0.17 -4.55
N ILE A 23 8.18 1.37 -4.77
CA ILE A 23 6.91 1.57 -5.45
C ILE A 23 7.23 1.99 -6.87
N LEU A 24 6.81 1.18 -7.84
CA LEU A 24 7.21 1.37 -9.22
C LEU A 24 6.29 2.28 -10.01
N GLY A 25 5.07 2.46 -9.54
CA GLY A 25 4.09 3.25 -10.27
C GLY A 25 2.76 2.54 -10.35
N GLU A 26 1.96 2.92 -11.32
CA GLU A 26 0.60 2.40 -11.43
C GLU A 26 0.32 1.98 -12.87
N ARG A 27 -0.42 0.88 -13.00
CA ARG A 27 -0.89 0.42 -14.30
C ARG A 27 -2.32 -0.06 -14.14
N ASP A 28 -3.23 0.51 -14.95
CA ASP A 28 -4.64 0.11 -14.97
C ASP A 28 -5.28 0.16 -13.58
N GLY A 29 -4.96 1.20 -12.81
CA GLY A 29 -5.54 1.37 -11.49
C GLY A 29 -4.90 0.52 -10.39
N VAL A 30 -3.83 -0.21 -10.71
CA VAL A 30 -3.15 -1.08 -9.75
C VAL A 30 -1.74 -0.56 -9.51
N VAL A 31 -1.41 -0.33 -8.26
CA VAL A 31 -0.09 0.16 -7.85
C VAL A 31 0.88 -1.02 -7.82
N LEU A 32 2.01 -0.87 -8.49
CA LEU A 32 3.02 -1.93 -8.57
C LEU A 32 4.06 -1.70 -7.49
N VAL A 33 4.27 -2.71 -6.63
CA VAL A 33 5.18 -2.61 -5.50
C VAL A 33 6.07 -3.84 -5.46
N ARG A 34 7.35 -3.62 -5.18
CA ARG A 34 8.32 -4.68 -4.93
C ARG A 34 8.76 -4.66 -3.48
N VAL A 35 8.96 -5.83 -2.91
CA VAL A 35 9.54 -5.94 -1.57
C VAL A 35 10.59 -7.03 -1.58
N THR A 36 11.58 -6.88 -0.70
CA THR A 36 12.66 -7.87 -0.59
C THR A 36 12.20 -9.11 0.17
N ALA A 37 11.17 -8.98 0.99
CA ALA A 37 10.70 -10.06 1.85
C ALA A 37 10.16 -11.23 1.03
N PRO A 38 10.30 -12.47 1.52
CA PRO A 38 9.75 -13.64 0.85
C PRO A 38 8.24 -13.72 1.05
N PRO A 39 7.51 -14.45 0.17
CA PRO A 39 6.05 -14.57 0.27
C PRO A 39 5.65 -15.66 1.28
N VAL A 40 6.20 -15.61 2.48
CA VAL A 40 5.92 -16.60 3.52
C VAL A 40 5.55 -15.90 4.81
N ASP A 41 4.66 -16.51 5.59
CA ASP A 41 4.30 -16.08 6.93
C ASP A 41 3.94 -14.59 7.01
N ALA A 42 3.20 -14.11 6.00
CA ALA A 42 2.76 -12.72 5.92
C ALA A 42 3.90 -11.71 5.85
N ARG A 43 5.14 -12.14 5.64
CA ARG A 43 6.29 -11.23 5.66
C ARG A 43 6.24 -10.22 4.53
N ALA A 44 5.83 -10.65 3.34
CA ALA A 44 5.71 -9.73 2.21
C ALA A 44 4.61 -8.71 2.44
N ASN A 45 3.48 -9.13 3.03
CA ASN A 45 2.40 -8.21 3.35
C ASN A 45 2.83 -7.20 4.41
N ASP A 46 3.58 -7.65 5.42
CA ASP A 46 4.10 -6.75 6.46
C ASP A 46 5.06 -5.73 5.85
N ALA A 47 5.93 -6.19 4.95
CA ALA A 47 6.88 -5.30 4.28
C ALA A 47 6.14 -4.26 3.43
N LEU A 48 5.08 -4.70 2.74
CA LEU A 48 4.24 -3.80 1.95
C LEU A 48 3.61 -2.72 2.84
N CYS A 49 3.03 -3.13 3.95
CA CYS A 49 2.37 -2.19 4.86
C CYS A 49 3.37 -1.20 5.44
N ARG A 50 4.57 -1.66 5.81
CA ARG A 50 5.60 -0.77 6.32
C ARG A 50 6.05 0.25 5.27
N LEU A 51 6.21 -0.18 4.04
CA LEU A 51 6.62 0.71 2.97
C LEU A 51 5.57 1.79 2.71
N ILE A 52 4.31 1.40 2.64
CA ILE A 52 3.22 2.35 2.43
C ILE A 52 3.12 3.31 3.61
N ALA A 53 3.19 2.79 4.83
CA ALA A 53 3.09 3.63 6.02
C ALA A 53 4.21 4.67 6.06
N LYS A 54 5.42 4.25 5.71
CA LYS A 54 6.56 5.16 5.69
C LYS A 54 6.36 6.28 4.67
N ARG A 55 5.90 5.93 3.47
CA ARG A 55 5.69 6.92 2.41
C ARG A 55 4.54 7.85 2.74
N ALA A 56 3.48 7.32 3.31
CA ALA A 56 2.29 8.09 3.66
C ALA A 56 2.45 8.85 4.98
N ARG A 57 3.51 8.55 5.73
CA ARG A 57 3.76 9.17 7.03
C ARG A 57 2.65 8.91 8.02
N VAL A 58 2.15 7.69 8.02
CA VAL A 58 1.19 7.21 9.00
C VAL A 58 1.81 6.06 9.77
N GLY A 59 1.22 5.70 10.90
CA GLY A 59 1.67 4.55 11.65
C GLY A 59 1.39 3.27 10.89
N VAL A 60 2.22 2.24 11.06
CA VAL A 60 2.04 0.97 10.35
C VAL A 60 0.70 0.34 10.71
N ARG A 61 0.17 0.62 11.88
CA ARG A 61 -1.13 0.10 12.30
C ARG A 61 -2.29 0.67 11.48
N SER A 62 -2.04 1.79 10.80
CA SER A 62 -3.05 2.41 9.95
C SER A 62 -3.13 1.77 8.57
N VAL A 63 -2.25 0.83 8.26
CA VAL A 63 -2.17 0.20 6.95
C VAL A 63 -2.46 -1.29 7.09
N ALA A 64 -3.38 -1.81 6.29
CA ALA A 64 -3.75 -3.22 6.37
C ALA A 64 -4.10 -3.77 5.00
N VAL A 65 -3.72 -5.01 4.75
CA VAL A 65 -4.18 -5.75 3.59
C VAL A 65 -5.55 -6.31 3.95
N VAL A 66 -6.60 -5.77 3.34
CA VAL A 66 -7.97 -6.15 3.69
C VAL A 66 -8.56 -7.19 2.76
N ARG A 67 -7.91 -7.45 1.63
CA ARG A 67 -8.36 -8.48 0.68
C ARG A 67 -7.16 -8.98 -0.11
N GLY A 68 -7.18 -10.27 -0.46
CA GLY A 68 -6.14 -10.86 -1.28
C GLY A 68 -4.83 -11.12 -0.56
N ALA A 69 -4.89 -11.43 0.74
CA ALA A 69 -3.67 -11.62 1.54
C ALA A 69 -2.73 -12.65 0.94
N ARG A 70 -3.27 -13.68 0.26
CA ARG A 70 -2.47 -14.74 -0.36
C ARG A 70 -2.36 -14.60 -1.87
N ALA A 71 -2.90 -13.53 -2.42
CA ALA A 71 -2.86 -13.29 -3.86
C ALA A 71 -1.78 -12.27 -4.18
N ARG A 72 -1.38 -12.22 -5.45
CA ARG A 72 -0.46 -11.18 -5.89
C ARG A 72 -1.11 -9.81 -5.86
N GLN A 73 -2.39 -9.75 -6.23
CA GLN A 73 -3.11 -8.49 -6.19
C GLN A 73 -3.88 -8.39 -4.90
N LYS A 74 -3.67 -7.29 -4.21
CA LYS A 74 -4.19 -7.07 -2.87
C LYS A 74 -4.96 -5.78 -2.82
N LEU A 75 -5.86 -5.68 -1.86
CA LEU A 75 -6.51 -4.42 -1.56
C LEU A 75 -5.96 -3.96 -0.22
N VAL A 76 -5.38 -2.77 -0.21
CA VAL A 76 -4.74 -2.20 0.97
C VAL A 76 -5.55 -1.02 1.44
N ARG A 77 -5.91 -1.02 2.72
CA ARG A 77 -6.63 0.08 3.35
C ARG A 77 -5.65 0.91 4.16
N VAL A 78 -5.71 2.21 4.00
CA VAL A 78 -4.86 3.14 4.74
C VAL A 78 -5.76 4.15 5.46
N GLU A 79 -5.62 4.23 6.78
CA GLU A 79 -6.39 5.14 7.59
C GLU A 79 -5.57 6.39 7.90
N GLY A 80 -6.27 7.50 8.10
CA GLY A 80 -5.62 8.74 8.46
C GLY A 80 -5.15 9.59 7.29
N ILE A 81 -5.49 9.20 6.07
CA ILE A 81 -5.06 9.93 4.88
C ILE A 81 -6.13 9.79 3.79
N GLU A 82 -6.33 10.83 3.02
CA GLU A 82 -7.25 10.79 1.89
C GLU A 82 -6.55 10.20 0.67
N LEU A 83 -7.35 9.65 -0.25
CA LEU A 83 -6.80 8.97 -1.41
C LEU A 83 -5.87 9.86 -2.24
N CYS A 84 -6.27 11.09 -2.49
CA CYS A 84 -5.45 12.02 -3.27
C CYS A 84 -4.08 12.22 -2.62
N ALA A 85 -4.06 12.43 -1.31
CA ALA A 85 -2.81 12.62 -0.58
C ALA A 85 -1.98 11.35 -0.55
N LEU A 86 -2.62 10.19 -0.41
CA LEU A 86 -1.91 8.92 -0.44
C LEU A 86 -1.25 8.69 -1.79
N ARG A 87 -1.98 8.91 -2.88
CA ARG A 87 -1.43 8.73 -4.23
C ARG A 87 -0.22 9.63 -4.43
N LYS A 88 -0.31 10.87 -3.99
CA LYS A 88 0.80 11.81 -4.05
C LYS A 88 2.01 11.31 -3.27
N ALA A 89 1.77 10.82 -2.06
CA ALA A 89 2.83 10.32 -1.19
C ALA A 89 3.53 9.11 -1.81
N LEU A 90 2.81 8.30 -2.58
CA LEU A 90 3.36 7.13 -3.25
C LEU A 90 4.00 7.47 -4.61
N GLY A 91 4.01 8.75 -4.98
CA GLY A 91 4.59 9.16 -6.26
C GLY A 91 3.68 8.93 -7.44
N LEU A 92 2.39 8.81 -7.22
CA LEU A 92 1.41 8.56 -8.27
C LEU A 92 0.68 9.84 -8.64
N ASP A 93 0.04 9.82 -9.82
CA ASP A 93 -0.79 10.93 -10.25
C ASP A 93 -2.00 11.03 -9.32
N PRO A 94 -2.20 12.15 -8.62
CA PRO A 94 -3.30 12.26 -7.65
C PRO A 94 -4.68 12.29 -8.31
N ASN A 95 -4.76 12.55 -9.59
CA ASN A 95 -6.04 12.73 -10.27
C ASN A 95 -6.53 11.49 -11.00
N THR A 96 -5.84 10.40 -10.91
CA THR A 96 -6.30 9.14 -11.52
C THR A 96 -6.44 8.00 -10.50
#